data_3bdbfafed58b0979759a5b5ded88718c
#
_entry.id   3bdbfafed58b0979759a5b5ded88718c
#
_cell.length_a   1.000
_cell.length_b   1.000
_cell.length_c   1.000
_cell.angle_alpha   90.00
_cell.angle_beta   90.00
_cell.angle_gamma   90.00
#
_symmetry.space_group_name_H-M   'P 1'
#
loop_
_entity.id
_entity.type
_entity.pdbx_description
1 polymer ?
#
loop_
_entity_poly.entity_id
_entity_poly.type
_entity_poly.pdbx_seq_one_letter_code
_entity_poly.pdbx_strand_id
1 'polypeptide(L)'
;GWNNEDVALIDVESGEITDLTESGYTDGNFKWVLGGKAMTWASDKNGYRSHGSWGAEDDIYIMFFDGKSYMEFQRDKEDRAIAEMLKDDKQEKKEKKDSVKAEKKEEKLVLDLENRKDRIIRLTRTSGRLGDHHLTKDGKKLYYSMRLERGMDLLMPNLEDNSIKVVAKGVSGSIYPTEDDKYMYMLSGGSVSRISTANGSREMISFSGSYEYKPAEEREYMFDHIWKQVKEKFYDPALHGAEWE
;
A
#
# COMPACT_ATOMS: atom_id res chain seq x y z
N GLY A 1 10.46 1.96 19.81
CA GLY A 1 11.66 1.17 20.12
C GLY A 1 12.37 0.74 18.86
N TRP A 2 13.56 0.19 18.97
CA TRP A 2 14.28 -0.34 17.81
C TRP A 2 13.49 -1.53 17.21
N ASN A 3 13.21 -1.49 15.91
CA ASN A 3 12.45 -2.51 15.18
C ASN A 3 11.06 -2.81 15.77
N ASN A 4 10.38 -1.78 16.21
CA ASN A 4 9.02 -1.85 16.66
C ASN A 4 8.33 -0.55 16.19
N GLU A 5 7.81 -0.59 14.99
CA GLU A 5 7.08 0.49 14.35
C GLU A 5 5.63 0.06 14.24
N ASP A 6 4.73 0.91 14.71
CA ASP A 6 3.30 0.66 14.63
C ASP A 6 2.67 1.66 13.65
N VAL A 7 1.55 1.28 13.04
CA VAL A 7 0.75 2.16 12.21
C VAL A 7 -0.24 2.91 13.08
N ALA A 8 -0.19 4.24 13.04
CA ALA A 8 -1.08 5.10 13.79
C ALA A 8 -2.03 5.91 12.88
N LEU A 9 -3.20 6.21 13.39
CA LEU A 9 -4.18 7.11 12.80
C LEU A 9 -4.18 8.43 13.57
N ILE A 10 -4.13 9.54 12.85
CA ILE A 10 -4.32 10.87 13.42
C ILE A 10 -5.66 11.45 12.96
N ASP A 11 -6.46 11.92 13.91
CA ASP A 11 -7.59 12.77 13.61
C ASP A 11 -7.10 14.19 13.32
N VAL A 12 -7.38 14.69 12.12
CA VAL A 12 -6.83 15.99 11.65
C VAL A 12 -7.44 17.17 12.36
N GLU A 13 -8.66 17.06 12.86
CA GLU A 13 -9.36 18.15 13.55
C GLU A 13 -8.95 18.24 15.02
N SER A 14 -8.92 17.12 15.72
CA SER A 14 -8.59 17.07 17.15
C SER A 14 -7.09 16.93 17.42
N GLY A 15 -6.32 16.39 16.46
CA GLY A 15 -4.92 16.00 16.64
C GLY A 15 -4.74 14.73 17.46
N GLU A 16 -5.82 14.03 17.80
CA GLU A 16 -5.75 12.77 18.54
C GLU A 16 -5.08 11.68 17.71
N ILE A 17 -4.15 10.96 18.33
CA ILE A 17 -3.40 9.86 17.71
C ILE A 17 -3.87 8.54 18.33
N THR A 18 -4.33 7.64 17.47
CA THR A 18 -4.68 6.27 17.85
C THR A 18 -3.69 5.30 17.21
N ASP A 19 -2.97 4.53 18.01
CA ASP A 19 -2.19 3.40 17.51
C ASP A 19 -3.13 2.31 16.98
N LEU A 20 -3.02 1.96 15.70
CA LEU A 20 -3.91 0.99 15.08
C LEU A 20 -3.44 -0.45 15.26
N THR A 21 -2.16 -0.70 15.16
CA THR A 21 -1.63 -2.07 15.14
C THR A 21 -1.24 -2.56 16.52
N GLU A 22 -0.60 -1.73 17.36
CA GLU A 22 -0.16 -2.09 18.73
C GLU A 22 0.39 -3.52 18.79
N SER A 23 1.26 -3.85 17.84
CA SER A 23 1.58 -5.25 17.55
C SER A 23 2.84 -5.74 18.24
N GLY A 24 3.76 -4.87 18.58
CA GLY A 24 5.10 -5.21 19.06
C GLY A 24 6.03 -5.72 17.96
N TYR A 25 5.63 -5.58 16.70
CA TYR A 25 6.36 -5.96 15.49
C TYR A 25 6.69 -4.72 14.65
N THR A 26 7.36 -4.90 13.53
CA THR A 26 7.60 -3.81 12.59
C THR A 26 6.47 -3.76 11.58
N ASP A 27 5.58 -2.78 11.72
CA ASP A 27 4.42 -2.56 10.87
C ASP A 27 4.65 -1.33 10.00
N GLY A 28 4.51 -1.46 8.70
CA GLY A 28 4.76 -0.35 7.78
C GLY A 28 4.11 -0.52 6.42
N ASN A 29 4.43 0.37 5.48
CA ASN A 29 3.89 0.34 4.12
C ASN A 29 2.35 0.22 4.10
N PHE A 30 1.68 1.04 4.88
CA PHE A 30 0.23 1.04 5.03
C PHE A 30 -0.47 1.75 3.87
N LYS A 31 -1.65 1.25 3.52
CA LYS A 31 -2.51 1.84 2.47
C LYS A 31 -3.98 1.75 2.85
N TRP A 32 -4.70 2.85 2.62
CA TRP A 32 -6.16 2.83 2.67
C TRP A 32 -6.70 2.06 1.47
N VAL A 33 -7.64 1.17 1.71
CA VAL A 33 -8.26 0.33 0.68
C VAL A 33 -9.77 0.27 0.84
N LEU A 34 -10.46 -0.25 -0.17
CA LEU A 34 -11.93 -0.47 -0.15
C LEU A 34 -12.71 0.82 0.19
N GLY A 35 -12.27 1.96 -0.36
CA GLY A 35 -12.94 3.24 -0.11
C GLY A 35 -12.81 3.73 1.33
N GLY A 36 -11.72 3.39 2.02
CA GLY A 36 -11.47 3.76 3.42
C GLY A 36 -12.07 2.82 4.46
N LYS A 37 -12.78 1.76 4.04
CA LYS A 37 -13.38 0.77 4.94
C LYS A 37 -12.36 -0.18 5.55
N ALA A 38 -11.16 -0.25 4.97
CA ALA A 38 -10.06 -1.08 5.44
C ALA A 38 -8.71 -0.43 5.17
N MET A 39 -7.69 -0.97 5.82
CA MET A 39 -6.28 -0.61 5.64
C MET A 39 -5.47 -1.87 5.45
N THR A 40 -4.51 -1.85 4.53
CA THR A 40 -3.49 -2.89 4.40
C THR A 40 -2.14 -2.37 4.89
N TRP A 41 -1.31 -3.27 5.42
CA TRP A 41 0.08 -2.96 5.80
C TRP A 41 0.96 -4.21 5.71
N ALA A 42 2.26 -4.02 5.73
CA ALA A 42 3.25 -5.07 5.85
C ALA A 42 3.70 -5.20 7.31
N SER A 43 3.90 -6.44 7.79
CA SER A 43 4.35 -6.73 9.16
C SER A 43 5.24 -7.96 9.20
N ASP A 44 6.28 -7.92 10.03
CA ASP A 44 7.16 -9.08 10.29
C ASP A 44 6.65 -10.03 11.39
N LYS A 45 5.38 -9.90 11.75
CA LYS A 45 4.73 -10.65 12.84
C LYS A 45 4.83 -12.16 12.70
N ASN A 46 4.65 -12.69 11.50
CA ASN A 46 4.67 -14.13 11.23
C ASN A 46 5.91 -14.58 10.45
N GLY A 47 6.74 -13.64 10.01
CA GLY A 47 7.92 -13.90 9.24
C GLY A 47 9.17 -14.17 10.08
N TYR A 48 10.22 -14.58 9.41
CA TYR A 48 11.53 -14.72 10.05
C TYR A 48 12.09 -13.34 10.37
N ARG A 49 12.50 -13.13 11.63
CA ARG A 49 13.21 -11.91 12.07
C ARG A 49 14.67 -12.27 12.36
N SER A 50 15.57 -11.61 11.68
CA SER A 50 16.98 -11.79 11.98
C SER A 50 17.39 -10.99 13.20
N HIS A 51 18.49 -11.41 13.83
CA HIS A 51 19.06 -10.70 14.96
C HIS A 51 19.55 -9.30 14.56
N GLY A 52 19.26 -8.30 15.38
CA GLY A 52 19.90 -6.99 15.30
C GLY A 52 19.63 -6.18 14.03
N SER A 53 18.41 -6.17 13.51
CA SER A 53 18.01 -5.34 12.36
C SER A 53 18.58 -5.73 11.00
N TRP A 54 19.03 -6.95 10.83
CA TRP A 54 19.54 -7.46 9.54
C TRP A 54 18.44 -7.82 8.55
N GLY A 55 17.25 -7.32 8.78
CA GLY A 55 16.07 -7.50 7.97
C GLY A 55 15.12 -8.56 8.52
N ALA A 56 13.94 -8.55 8.00
CA ALA A 56 12.88 -9.48 8.34
C ALA A 56 12.19 -9.99 7.07
N GLU A 57 11.38 -11.01 7.22
CA GLU A 57 10.41 -11.44 6.24
C GLU A 57 9.04 -10.96 6.68
N ASP A 58 8.33 -10.32 5.79
CA ASP A 58 7.07 -9.66 6.07
C ASP A 58 5.91 -10.41 5.46
N ASP A 59 4.74 -10.09 5.95
CA ASP A 59 3.44 -10.50 5.44
C ASP A 59 2.56 -9.27 5.22
N ILE A 60 1.60 -9.38 4.32
CA ILE A 60 0.58 -8.35 4.11
C ILE A 60 -0.66 -8.71 4.90
N TYR A 61 -1.13 -7.76 5.70
CA TYR A 61 -2.35 -7.85 6.48
C TYR A 61 -3.38 -6.84 5.98
N ILE A 62 -4.65 -7.11 6.28
CA ILE A 62 -5.76 -6.16 6.11
C ILE A 62 -6.53 -6.06 7.41
N MET A 63 -6.86 -4.84 7.83
CA MET A 63 -7.71 -4.52 8.98
C MET A 63 -8.97 -3.83 8.47
N PHE A 64 -10.14 -4.27 8.92
CA PHE A 64 -11.41 -3.65 8.58
C PHE A 64 -11.91 -2.78 9.72
N PHE A 65 -12.37 -1.58 9.37
CA PHE A 65 -12.90 -0.61 10.33
C PHE A 65 -14.39 -0.78 10.60
N ASP A 66 -15.07 -1.70 9.90
CA ASP A 66 -16.44 -2.08 10.18
C ASP A 66 -16.67 -3.59 10.02
N GLY A 67 -17.58 -4.14 10.83
CA GLY A 67 -17.89 -5.58 10.83
C GLY A 67 -18.57 -6.05 9.54
N LYS A 68 -19.32 -5.20 8.86
CA LYS A 68 -20.02 -5.56 7.61
C LYS A 68 -19.03 -5.82 6.50
N SER A 69 -18.09 -4.89 6.28
CA SER A 69 -17.03 -5.03 5.27
C SER A 69 -16.13 -6.23 5.56
N TYR A 70 -15.82 -6.48 6.83
CA TYR A 70 -15.07 -7.67 7.24
C TYR A 70 -15.80 -8.97 6.86
N MET A 71 -17.09 -9.10 7.20
CA MET A 71 -17.90 -10.27 6.86
C MET A 71 -18.09 -10.43 5.35
N GLU A 72 -18.26 -9.32 4.61
CA GLU A 72 -18.37 -9.35 3.14
C GLU A 72 -17.07 -9.83 2.49
N PHE A 73 -15.91 -9.44 3.03
CA PHE A 73 -14.60 -9.88 2.51
C PHE A 73 -14.35 -11.37 2.76
N GLN A 74 -14.82 -11.92 3.88
CA GLN A 74 -14.65 -13.33 4.23
C GLN A 74 -15.59 -14.29 3.49
N ARG A 75 -16.61 -13.79 2.78
CA ARG A 75 -17.53 -14.65 2.01
C ARG A 75 -16.75 -15.49 1.02
N ASP A 76 -17.13 -16.73 0.90
CA ASP A 76 -16.65 -17.61 -0.16
C ASP A 76 -17.18 -17.18 -1.54
N LYS A 77 -16.70 -17.86 -2.59
CA LYS A 77 -17.04 -17.53 -3.97
C LYS A 77 -18.54 -17.68 -4.26
N GLU A 78 -19.16 -18.70 -3.68
CA GLU A 78 -20.58 -19.01 -3.90
C GLU A 78 -21.44 -17.97 -3.20
N ASP A 79 -21.14 -17.64 -1.96
CA ASP A 79 -21.83 -16.59 -1.18
C ASP A 79 -21.69 -15.20 -1.81
N ARG A 80 -20.52 -14.90 -2.40
CA ARG A 80 -20.30 -13.65 -3.16
C ARG A 80 -21.18 -13.59 -4.40
N ALA A 81 -21.25 -14.68 -5.18
CA ALA A 81 -22.07 -14.75 -6.38
C ALA A 81 -23.57 -14.57 -6.04
N ILE A 82 -24.06 -15.23 -5.00
CA ILE A 82 -25.44 -15.08 -4.50
C ILE A 82 -25.71 -13.63 -4.05
N ALA A 83 -24.76 -13.02 -3.34
CA ALA A 83 -24.93 -11.65 -2.88
C ALA A 83 -24.92 -10.62 -4.03
N GLU A 84 -24.16 -10.85 -5.09
CA GLU A 84 -24.14 -10.03 -6.32
C GLU A 84 -25.50 -10.18 -7.05
N MET A 85 -26.00 -11.38 -7.26
CA MET A 85 -27.33 -11.62 -7.87
C MET A 85 -28.45 -10.92 -7.09
N LEU A 86 -28.43 -10.98 -5.76
CA LEU A 86 -29.42 -10.31 -4.92
C LEU A 86 -29.32 -8.77 -4.94
N LYS A 87 -28.14 -8.22 -5.24
CA LYS A 87 -27.95 -6.77 -5.42
C LYS A 87 -28.52 -6.32 -6.77
N ASP A 88 -28.28 -7.07 -7.85
CA ASP A 88 -28.78 -6.78 -9.19
C ASP A 88 -30.31 -6.84 -9.23
N ASP A 89 -30.94 -7.83 -8.61
CA ASP A 89 -32.39 -7.93 -8.48
C ASP A 89 -33.02 -6.74 -7.70
N LYS A 90 -32.30 -6.18 -6.74
CA LYS A 90 -32.74 -5.01 -6.00
C LYS A 90 -32.55 -3.71 -6.77
N GLN A 91 -31.52 -3.60 -7.61
CA GLN A 91 -31.31 -2.46 -8.49
C GLN A 91 -32.34 -2.42 -9.61
N GLU A 92 -32.59 -3.53 -10.30
CA GLU A 92 -33.65 -3.61 -11.32
C GLU A 92 -35.04 -3.24 -10.79
N LYS A 93 -35.33 -3.61 -9.53
CA LYS A 93 -36.60 -3.25 -8.86
C LYS A 93 -36.66 -1.78 -8.44
N LYS A 94 -35.50 -1.12 -8.19
CA LYS A 94 -35.43 0.33 -7.91
C LYS A 94 -35.51 1.18 -9.15
N GLU A 95 -34.84 0.80 -10.24
CA GLU A 95 -34.86 1.54 -11.51
C GLU A 95 -36.27 1.56 -12.13
N LYS A 96 -37.11 0.55 -11.86
CA LYS A 96 -38.51 0.54 -12.28
C LYS A 96 -39.44 1.42 -11.43
N LYS A 97 -38.97 2.00 -10.32
CA LYS A 97 -39.81 2.79 -9.40
C LYS A 97 -39.47 4.28 -9.33
N ASP A 98 -38.27 4.72 -9.70
CA ASP A 98 -37.87 6.12 -9.52
C ASP A 98 -37.10 6.68 -10.72
N SER A 99 -37.80 7.46 -11.54
CA SER A 99 -37.22 8.39 -12.49
C SER A 99 -36.90 9.75 -11.82
N VAL A 100 -36.25 9.73 -10.68
CA VAL A 100 -35.74 10.93 -10.01
C VAL A 100 -34.26 10.72 -9.71
N LYS A 101 -33.42 11.65 -10.21
CA LYS A 101 -32.00 11.70 -9.91
C LYS A 101 -31.75 11.53 -8.42
N ALA A 102 -31.38 10.34 -8.00
CA ALA A 102 -30.86 10.12 -6.67
C ALA A 102 -29.41 10.60 -6.67
N GLU A 103 -29.14 11.73 -6.03
CA GLU A 103 -27.79 12.08 -5.56
C GLU A 103 -27.25 10.86 -4.78
N LYS A 104 -26.09 10.35 -5.20
CA LYS A 104 -25.36 9.35 -4.43
C LYS A 104 -25.06 9.98 -3.06
N LYS A 105 -25.83 9.66 -2.05
CA LYS A 105 -25.44 9.94 -0.66
C LYS A 105 -24.10 9.22 -0.44
N GLU A 106 -23.06 9.99 -0.23
CA GLU A 106 -21.81 9.45 0.29
C GLU A 106 -22.12 8.68 1.58
N GLU A 107 -21.88 7.38 1.57
CA GLU A 107 -21.99 6.59 2.80
C GLU A 107 -20.94 7.12 3.78
N LYS A 108 -21.40 7.61 4.92
CA LYS A 108 -20.52 8.11 5.96
C LYS A 108 -19.59 6.97 6.40
N LEU A 109 -18.29 7.19 6.31
CA LEU A 109 -17.29 6.22 6.73
C LEU A 109 -17.46 5.96 8.23
N VAL A 110 -17.59 4.69 8.61
CA VAL A 110 -17.68 4.27 10.02
C VAL A 110 -16.34 3.65 10.40
N LEU A 111 -15.68 4.24 11.38
CA LEU A 111 -14.43 3.73 11.94
C LEU A 111 -14.72 3.17 13.35
N ASP A 112 -14.96 1.86 13.44
CA ASP A 112 -15.01 1.13 14.71
C ASP A 112 -13.58 0.73 15.09
N LEU A 113 -12.93 1.56 15.91
CA LEU A 113 -11.56 1.35 16.35
C LEU A 113 -11.44 0.42 17.55
N GLU A 114 -12.49 0.24 18.33
CA GLU A 114 -12.48 -0.58 19.55
C GLU A 114 -12.23 -2.06 19.25
N ASN A 115 -12.91 -2.61 18.25
CA ASN A 115 -12.86 -4.03 17.90
C ASN A 115 -12.01 -4.30 16.65
N ARG A 116 -11.14 -3.36 16.26
CA ARG A 116 -10.37 -3.46 15.01
C ARG A 116 -9.45 -4.68 14.96
N LYS A 117 -8.90 -5.09 16.10
CA LYS A 117 -7.95 -6.22 16.19
C LYS A 117 -8.60 -7.57 15.86
N ASP A 118 -9.92 -7.71 16.08
CA ASP A 118 -10.65 -8.91 15.73
C ASP A 118 -10.99 -9.01 14.24
N ARG A 119 -10.72 -7.95 13.48
CA ARG A 119 -11.02 -7.84 12.07
C ARG A 119 -9.75 -7.72 11.21
N ILE A 120 -8.70 -8.44 11.60
CA ILE A 120 -7.44 -8.51 10.88
C ILE A 120 -7.34 -9.85 10.15
N ILE A 121 -6.97 -9.81 8.87
CA ILE A 121 -6.72 -10.99 8.04
C ILE A 121 -5.32 -10.89 7.45
N ARG A 122 -4.55 -11.97 7.50
CA ARG A 122 -3.30 -12.14 6.77
C ARG A 122 -3.63 -12.48 5.31
N LEU A 123 -3.15 -11.68 4.35
CA LEU A 123 -3.40 -11.86 2.93
C LEU A 123 -2.35 -12.71 2.22
N THR A 124 -1.12 -12.71 2.70
CA THR A 124 -0.03 -13.54 2.18
C THR A 124 -0.01 -14.91 2.88
N ARG A 125 0.36 -15.94 2.14
CA ARG A 125 0.47 -17.31 2.69
C ARG A 125 1.85 -17.64 3.22
N THR A 126 2.84 -17.05 2.57
CA THR A 126 4.26 -17.23 2.90
C THR A 126 4.86 -15.87 3.15
N SER A 127 5.61 -15.79 4.21
CA SER A 127 6.40 -14.60 4.52
C SER A 127 7.58 -14.50 3.56
N GLY A 128 8.05 -13.28 3.33
CA GLY A 128 9.20 -13.04 2.48
C GLY A 128 9.66 -11.59 2.54
N ARG A 129 10.75 -11.28 1.88
CA ARG A 129 11.17 -9.88 1.74
C ARG A 129 10.26 -9.19 0.74
N LEU A 130 9.27 -8.48 1.27
CA LEU A 130 8.29 -7.75 0.50
C LEU A 130 8.85 -6.40 0.06
N GLY A 131 8.40 -5.93 -1.10
CA GLY A 131 8.50 -4.54 -1.50
C GLY A 131 7.15 -3.85 -1.29
N ASP A 132 6.58 -3.31 -2.37
CA ASP A 132 5.29 -2.65 -2.30
C ASP A 132 4.13 -3.59 -2.64
N HIS A 133 2.92 -3.20 -2.27
CA HIS A 133 1.71 -3.98 -2.53
C HIS A 133 0.54 -3.08 -2.98
N HIS A 134 -0.45 -3.68 -3.63
CA HIS A 134 -1.69 -3.04 -4.04
C HIS A 134 -2.84 -4.05 -4.00
N LEU A 135 -3.90 -3.71 -3.26
CA LEU A 135 -5.18 -4.44 -3.30
C LEU A 135 -6.12 -3.71 -4.24
N THR A 136 -6.71 -4.42 -5.20
CA THR A 136 -7.67 -3.82 -6.14
C THR A 136 -8.90 -3.27 -5.41
N LYS A 137 -9.53 -2.22 -5.98
CA LYS A 137 -10.68 -1.54 -5.37
C LYS A 137 -11.86 -2.45 -5.06
N ASP A 138 -12.00 -3.54 -5.82
CA ASP A 138 -13.01 -4.58 -5.59
C ASP A 138 -12.61 -5.61 -4.50
N GLY A 139 -11.39 -5.52 -3.98
CA GLY A 139 -10.86 -6.44 -2.97
C GLY A 139 -10.58 -7.86 -3.46
N LYS A 140 -10.62 -8.11 -4.79
CA LYS A 140 -10.51 -9.47 -5.33
C LYS A 140 -9.08 -9.89 -5.65
N LYS A 141 -8.19 -8.94 -5.93
CA LYS A 141 -6.81 -9.21 -6.33
C LYS A 141 -5.83 -8.42 -5.49
N LEU A 142 -4.83 -9.10 -5.00
CA LEU A 142 -3.67 -8.50 -4.33
C LEU A 142 -2.48 -8.56 -5.30
N TYR A 143 -1.78 -7.47 -5.47
CA TYR A 143 -0.47 -7.42 -6.15
C TYR A 143 0.58 -7.07 -5.12
N TYR A 144 1.70 -7.78 -5.12
CA TYR A 144 2.83 -7.41 -4.27
C TYR A 144 4.14 -7.86 -4.89
N SER A 145 5.18 -7.09 -4.68
CA SER A 145 6.53 -7.50 -5.03
C SER A 145 7.18 -8.26 -3.88
N MET A 146 7.83 -9.37 -4.21
CA MET A 146 8.52 -10.21 -3.23
C MET A 146 9.86 -10.69 -3.80
N ARG A 147 10.86 -10.77 -2.94
CA ARG A 147 12.18 -11.31 -3.31
C ARG A 147 12.11 -12.83 -3.42
N LEU A 148 12.36 -13.32 -4.61
CA LEU A 148 12.55 -14.73 -4.92
C LEU A 148 14.04 -15.01 -5.18
N GLU A 149 14.37 -16.24 -5.60
CA GLU A 149 15.76 -16.66 -5.82
C GLU A 149 16.56 -15.76 -6.77
N ARG A 150 15.91 -15.21 -7.80
CA ARG A 150 16.56 -14.43 -8.87
C ARG A 150 16.32 -12.92 -8.79
N GLY A 151 15.74 -12.42 -7.72
CA GLY A 151 15.43 -11.00 -7.53
C GLY A 151 14.01 -10.72 -7.07
N MET A 152 13.56 -9.48 -7.24
CA MET A 152 12.20 -9.08 -6.90
C MET A 152 11.26 -9.39 -8.06
N ASP A 153 10.21 -10.14 -7.79
CA ASP A 153 9.15 -10.44 -8.76
C ASP A 153 7.81 -9.86 -8.29
N LEU A 154 6.98 -9.44 -9.23
CA LEU A 154 5.61 -9.04 -8.95
C LEU A 154 4.70 -10.26 -8.98
N LEU A 155 4.03 -10.51 -7.89
CA LEU A 155 3.13 -11.63 -7.69
C LEU A 155 1.68 -11.14 -7.60
N MET A 156 0.76 -11.99 -8.04
CA MET A 156 -0.69 -11.81 -7.89
C MET A 156 -1.27 -13.10 -7.33
N PRO A 157 -1.46 -13.21 -6.02
CA PRO A 157 -2.26 -14.27 -5.45
C PRO A 157 -3.73 -14.04 -5.79
N ASN A 158 -4.41 -15.10 -6.14
CA ASN A 158 -5.86 -15.12 -6.16
C ASN A 158 -6.36 -15.41 -4.74
N LEU A 159 -7.09 -14.45 -4.16
CA LEU A 159 -7.58 -14.55 -2.78
C LEU A 159 -8.72 -15.59 -2.64
N GLU A 160 -9.31 -16.05 -3.77
CA GLU A 160 -10.40 -17.02 -3.76
C GLU A 160 -9.91 -18.47 -3.83
N ASP A 161 -9.01 -18.79 -4.78
CA ASP A 161 -8.52 -20.17 -5.02
C ASP A 161 -7.11 -20.41 -4.52
N ASN A 162 -6.46 -19.37 -4.00
CA ASN A 162 -5.13 -19.41 -3.44
C ASN A 162 -4.00 -19.75 -4.43
N SER A 163 -4.25 -19.68 -5.71
CA SER A 163 -3.20 -19.76 -6.72
C SER A 163 -2.37 -18.47 -6.72
N ILE A 164 -1.10 -18.59 -7.10
CA ILE A 164 -0.21 -17.45 -7.22
C ILE A 164 0.30 -17.36 -8.65
N LYS A 165 0.08 -16.21 -9.29
CA LYS A 165 0.60 -15.91 -10.62
C LYS A 165 1.80 -14.98 -10.50
N VAL A 166 2.89 -15.31 -11.17
CA VAL A 166 3.99 -14.37 -11.40
C VAL A 166 3.61 -13.44 -12.55
N VAL A 167 3.41 -12.18 -12.23
CA VAL A 167 2.98 -11.14 -13.21
C VAL A 167 4.17 -10.58 -13.97
N ALA A 168 5.24 -10.27 -13.25
CA ALA A 168 6.47 -9.75 -13.84
C ALA A 168 7.68 -10.18 -13.01
N LYS A 169 8.78 -10.50 -13.71
CA LYS A 169 10.05 -10.88 -13.09
C LYS A 169 11.02 -9.70 -13.10
N GLY A 170 11.88 -9.64 -12.10
CA GLY A 170 12.95 -8.65 -12.01
C GLY A 170 12.41 -7.22 -11.88
N VAL A 171 11.29 -7.02 -11.19
CA VAL A 171 10.71 -5.69 -10.94
C VAL A 171 10.71 -5.38 -9.46
N SER A 172 11.23 -4.22 -9.12
CA SER A 172 11.25 -3.67 -7.76
C SER A 172 10.77 -2.22 -7.83
N GLY A 173 10.35 -1.70 -6.70
CA GLY A 173 9.88 -0.30 -6.59
C GLY A 173 8.41 -0.20 -6.20
N SER A 174 7.94 1.04 -6.11
CA SER A 174 6.58 1.33 -5.67
C SER A 174 5.56 1.05 -6.76
N ILE A 175 4.37 0.68 -6.34
CA ILE A 175 3.21 0.40 -7.19
C ILE A 175 2.28 1.62 -7.14
N TYR A 176 2.02 2.21 -8.30
CA TYR A 176 1.16 3.38 -8.47
C TYR A 176 -0.10 2.99 -9.26
N PRO A 177 -1.23 2.67 -8.60
CA PRO A 177 -2.46 2.34 -9.29
C PRO A 177 -3.06 3.59 -9.97
N THR A 178 -3.77 3.39 -11.08
CA THR A 178 -4.60 4.43 -11.68
C THR A 178 -5.86 4.65 -10.86
N GLU A 179 -6.46 5.84 -10.97
CA GLU A 179 -7.68 6.17 -10.23
C GLU A 179 -8.84 5.21 -10.54
N ASP A 180 -8.95 4.74 -11.77
CA ASP A 180 -9.96 3.76 -12.19
C ASP A 180 -9.58 2.30 -11.88
N ASP A 181 -8.41 2.07 -11.28
CA ASP A 181 -7.85 0.77 -10.92
C ASP A 181 -7.69 -0.22 -12.09
N LYS A 182 -7.68 0.26 -13.32
CA LYS A 182 -7.47 -0.59 -14.50
C LYS A 182 -6.02 -0.94 -14.75
N TYR A 183 -5.13 -0.06 -14.33
CA TYR A 183 -3.70 -0.21 -14.50
C TYR A 183 -2.97 0.15 -13.22
N MET A 184 -1.75 -0.33 -13.11
CA MET A 184 -0.75 0.14 -12.17
C MET A 184 0.56 0.42 -12.87
N TYR A 185 1.28 1.43 -12.41
CA TYR A 185 2.60 1.78 -12.90
C TYR A 185 3.65 1.34 -11.89
N MET A 186 4.78 0.88 -12.38
CA MET A 186 5.94 0.56 -11.57
C MET A 186 7.18 1.22 -12.16
N LEU A 187 7.95 1.88 -11.31
CA LEU A 187 9.26 2.43 -11.65
C LEU A 187 10.33 1.48 -11.11
N SER A 188 11.09 0.85 -12.00
CA SER A 188 12.12 -0.11 -11.64
C SER A 188 13.36 0.05 -12.54
N GLY A 189 14.52 0.25 -11.93
CA GLY A 189 15.77 0.37 -12.66
C GLY A 189 15.79 1.48 -13.73
N GLY A 190 15.14 2.61 -13.47
CA GLY A 190 15.02 3.72 -14.43
C GLY A 190 14.00 3.48 -15.55
N SER A 191 13.27 2.37 -15.52
CA SER A 191 12.26 2.04 -16.52
C SER A 191 10.86 2.09 -15.93
N VAL A 192 9.90 2.58 -16.69
CA VAL A 192 8.48 2.62 -16.31
C VAL A 192 7.74 1.47 -16.98
N SER A 193 6.98 0.73 -16.20
CA SER A 193 6.09 -0.32 -16.70
C SER A 193 4.63 0.01 -16.37
N ARG A 194 3.74 -0.24 -17.31
CA ARG A 194 2.28 -0.25 -17.09
C ARG A 194 1.82 -1.71 -17.02
N ILE A 195 1.03 -2.04 -16.01
CA ILE A 195 0.55 -3.39 -15.75
C ILE A 195 -0.97 -3.34 -15.65
N SER A 196 -1.66 -4.18 -16.41
CA SER A 196 -3.12 -4.31 -16.33
C SER A 196 -3.52 -5.06 -15.06
N THR A 197 -4.42 -4.48 -14.26
CA THR A 197 -4.96 -5.14 -13.06
C THR A 197 -5.94 -6.27 -13.40
N ALA A 198 -6.48 -6.28 -14.62
CA ALA A 198 -7.40 -7.33 -15.06
C ALA A 198 -6.70 -8.70 -15.25
N ASN A 199 -5.52 -8.70 -15.89
CA ASN A 199 -4.85 -9.93 -16.31
C ASN A 199 -3.34 -9.96 -16.00
N GLY A 200 -2.76 -8.86 -15.50
CA GLY A 200 -1.34 -8.74 -15.21
C GLY A 200 -0.45 -8.58 -16.47
N SER A 201 -1.02 -8.23 -17.63
CA SER A 201 -0.19 -7.93 -18.80
C SER A 201 0.68 -6.71 -18.57
N ARG A 202 1.96 -6.79 -18.96
CA ARG A 202 2.96 -5.73 -18.75
C ARG A 202 3.33 -5.09 -20.08
N GLU A 203 3.39 -3.78 -20.08
CA GLU A 203 3.89 -2.95 -21.17
C GLU A 203 4.99 -2.02 -20.64
N MET A 204 6.09 -1.92 -21.36
CA MET A 204 7.17 -0.99 -21.05
C MET A 204 6.85 0.36 -21.68
N ILE A 205 6.93 1.43 -20.90
CA ILE A 205 6.73 2.79 -21.39
C ILE A 205 8.10 3.37 -21.72
N SER A 206 8.31 3.63 -23.01
CA SER A 206 9.49 4.31 -23.48
C SER A 206 9.34 5.81 -23.35
N PHE A 207 10.33 6.47 -22.78
CA PHE A 207 10.44 7.91 -22.75
C PHE A 207 11.87 8.33 -23.06
N SER A 208 12.02 9.51 -23.62
CA SER A 208 13.32 10.12 -23.85
C SER A 208 13.24 11.60 -23.48
N GLY A 209 14.35 12.14 -23.06
CA GLY A 209 14.47 13.55 -22.70
C GLY A 209 15.90 14.02 -22.86
N SER A 210 16.07 15.30 -22.99
CA SER A 210 17.36 15.97 -22.92
C SER A 210 17.34 17.02 -21.83
N TYR A 211 18.45 17.24 -21.18
CA TYR A 211 18.61 18.32 -20.22
C TYR A 211 19.90 19.08 -20.52
N GLU A 212 19.92 20.34 -20.22
CA GLU A 212 21.11 21.17 -20.33
C GLU A 212 21.94 20.97 -19.06
N TYR A 213 23.13 20.40 -19.22
CA TYR A 213 24.07 20.20 -18.11
C TYR A 213 24.93 21.44 -17.91
N LYS A 214 24.78 22.10 -16.75
CA LYS A 214 25.49 23.31 -16.37
C LYS A 214 26.42 23.05 -15.17
N PRO A 215 27.61 22.52 -15.38
CA PRO A 215 28.45 22.02 -14.29
C PRO A 215 28.95 23.10 -13.33
N ALA A 216 28.99 24.37 -13.73
CA ALA A 216 29.36 25.47 -12.85
C ALA A 216 28.22 25.77 -11.82
N GLU A 217 27.01 25.91 -12.33
CA GLU A 217 25.83 26.16 -11.48
C GLU A 217 25.56 24.97 -10.56
N GLU A 218 25.76 23.74 -11.04
CA GLU A 218 25.60 22.52 -10.23
C GLU A 218 26.60 22.48 -9.06
N ARG A 219 27.89 22.83 -9.30
CA ARG A 219 28.88 22.86 -8.22
C ARG A 219 28.58 23.91 -7.17
N GLU A 220 28.09 25.07 -7.57
CA GLU A 220 27.65 26.13 -6.66
C GLU A 220 26.47 25.63 -5.81
N TYR A 221 25.47 25.04 -6.44
CA TYR A 221 24.34 24.43 -5.73
C TYR A 221 24.77 23.32 -4.78
N MET A 222 25.67 22.43 -5.20
CA MET A 222 26.20 21.36 -4.35
C MET A 222 26.92 21.90 -3.12
N PHE A 223 27.71 22.94 -3.29
CA PHE A 223 28.39 23.59 -2.17
C PHE A 223 27.38 24.18 -1.18
N ASP A 224 26.44 24.96 -1.65
CA ASP A 224 25.39 25.56 -0.83
C ASP A 224 24.55 24.48 -0.12
N HIS A 225 24.24 23.40 -0.81
CA HIS A 225 23.49 22.30 -0.25
C HIS A 225 24.28 21.62 0.89
N ILE A 226 25.54 21.28 0.66
CA ILE A 226 26.40 20.67 1.69
C ILE A 226 26.53 21.61 2.89
N TRP A 227 26.78 22.88 2.64
CA TRP A 227 26.92 23.89 3.68
C TRP A 227 25.67 23.96 4.57
N LYS A 228 24.48 24.03 3.97
CA LYS A 228 23.22 24.02 4.70
C LYS A 228 22.98 22.72 5.47
N GLN A 229 23.27 21.56 4.85
CA GLN A 229 23.07 20.26 5.50
C GLN A 229 23.98 20.08 6.72
N VAL A 230 25.22 20.55 6.67
CA VAL A 230 26.13 20.52 7.82
C VAL A 230 25.55 21.38 8.94
N LYS A 231 25.13 22.63 8.64
CA LYS A 231 24.56 23.55 9.62
C LYS A 231 23.31 22.98 10.31
N GLU A 232 22.44 22.32 9.53
CA GLU A 232 21.15 21.81 10.04
C GLU A 232 21.25 20.47 10.76
N LYS A 233 22.20 19.60 10.34
CA LYS A 233 22.24 18.21 10.78
C LYS A 233 23.43 17.86 11.66
N PHE A 234 24.34 18.80 11.89
CA PHE A 234 25.45 18.53 12.78
C PHE A 234 24.93 18.30 14.23
N TYR A 235 25.45 17.27 14.88
CA TYR A 235 24.95 16.84 16.19
C TYR A 235 25.10 17.87 17.32
N ASP A 236 26.06 18.80 17.21
CA ASP A 236 26.21 19.91 18.12
C ASP A 236 25.68 21.20 17.46
N PRO A 237 24.59 21.80 17.95
CA PRO A 237 24.04 23.04 17.41
C PRO A 237 25.02 24.22 17.41
N ALA A 238 26.00 24.21 18.31
CA ALA A 238 27.04 25.22 18.37
C ALA A 238 28.22 24.94 17.42
N LEU A 239 28.16 23.83 16.62
CA LEU A 239 29.20 23.43 15.68
C LEU A 239 30.61 23.42 16.32
N HIS A 240 30.71 23.00 17.58
CA HIS A 240 31.93 23.07 18.40
C HIS A 240 32.55 24.46 18.49
N GLY A 241 31.75 25.53 18.41
CA GLY A 241 32.21 26.92 18.43
C GLY A 241 32.80 27.39 17.10
N ALA A 242 32.62 26.65 16.00
CA ALA A 242 33.02 27.12 14.68
C ALA A 242 32.08 28.24 14.20
N GLU A 243 32.62 29.32 13.69
CA GLU A 243 31.87 30.37 13.01
C GLU A 243 31.47 29.81 11.60
N TRP A 244 30.19 29.41 11.46
CA TRP A 244 29.64 28.84 10.25
C TRP A 244 28.81 29.90 9.55
N GLU A 245 29.42 30.84 8.85
CA GLU A 245 28.77 31.88 8.03
C GLU A 245 28.91 31.66 6.55
#